data_2d71c6db6a850a8f4ba4846f4cac3087
#
_entry.id   2d71c6db6a850a8f4ba4846f4cac3087
#
_cell.length_a   1.000
_cell.length_b   1.000
_cell.length_c   1.000
_cell.angle_alpha   90.00
_cell.angle_beta   90.00
_cell.angle_gamma   90.00
#
_symmetry.space_group_name_H-M   'P 1'
#
loop_
_entity.id
_entity.type
_entity.pdbx_description
1 polymer ?
#
loop_
_entity_poly.entity_id
_entity_poly.type
_entity_poly.pdbx_seq_one_letter_code
_entity_poly.pdbx_strand_id
1 'polypeptide(L)'
;MVILAIVLIIVLTIVIVWVIDKFVPKKIKPVINILLWILIIFLGYTTYMSVYKEIQFNELKEKRFSVVIDRLIDIRDSELAYKDVNGSYTDNFDKLIKFVETGKVPITQRRDTLVLDEERTKAFGGVETMKTITLIDTLSYYSVKDSLFKGSDRYKKMMDVTVGKEGAKFVLKAGKLDEFSVFEASVDKSIVLDDQEPYLVEKEKQVVSVDGVNGPALKVGSMEEVFTKGNWPKSYTNKE
;
A
#
# COMPACT_ATOMS: atom_id res chain seq x y z
N MET A 1 -39.00 -2.29 -5.72
CA MET A 1 -38.55 -3.46 -4.93
C MET A 1 -38.49 -3.13 -3.43
N VAL A 2 -37.76 -2.11 -2.98
CA VAL A 2 -37.60 -1.76 -1.55
C VAL A 2 -38.92 -1.39 -0.86
N ILE A 3 -39.75 -0.55 -1.50
CA ILE A 3 -41.07 -0.14 -0.95
C ILE A 3 -42.01 -1.34 -0.75
N LEU A 4 -42.03 -2.28 -1.69
CA LEU A 4 -42.85 -3.49 -1.61
C LEU A 4 -42.38 -4.40 -0.46
N ALA A 5 -41.07 -4.51 -0.22
CA ALA A 5 -40.47 -5.24 0.90
C ALA A 5 -40.89 -4.59 2.24
N ILE A 6 -40.83 -3.26 2.35
CA ILE A 6 -41.23 -2.52 3.56
C ILE A 6 -42.73 -2.75 3.86
N VAL A 7 -43.62 -2.65 2.86
CA VAL A 7 -45.04 -2.89 3.02
C VAL A 7 -45.30 -4.33 3.47
N LEU A 8 -44.62 -5.30 2.87
CA LEU A 8 -44.72 -6.72 3.24
C LEU A 8 -44.32 -6.97 4.69
N ILE A 9 -43.24 -6.35 5.15
CA ILE A 9 -42.76 -6.44 6.54
C ILE A 9 -43.79 -5.84 7.50
N ILE A 10 -44.35 -4.68 7.17
CA ILE A 10 -45.39 -4.05 8.00
C ILE A 10 -46.65 -4.95 8.11
N VAL A 11 -47.12 -5.48 6.99
CA VAL A 11 -48.26 -6.40 6.98
C VAL A 11 -48.00 -7.66 7.79
N LEU A 12 -46.80 -8.26 7.61
CA LEU A 12 -46.36 -9.44 8.37
C LEU A 12 -46.32 -9.15 9.87
N THR A 13 -45.82 -7.99 10.28
CA THR A 13 -45.76 -7.57 11.68
C THR A 13 -47.16 -7.43 12.28
N ILE A 14 -48.11 -6.82 11.55
CA ILE A 14 -49.49 -6.68 11.99
C ILE A 14 -50.15 -8.06 12.17
N VAL A 15 -49.92 -8.98 11.22
CA VAL A 15 -50.45 -10.35 11.30
C VAL A 15 -49.89 -11.10 12.52
N ILE A 16 -48.58 -10.99 12.78
CA ILE A 16 -47.93 -11.62 13.93
C ILE A 16 -48.53 -11.07 15.25
N VAL A 17 -48.68 -9.74 15.36
CA VAL A 17 -49.28 -9.11 16.55
C VAL A 17 -50.71 -9.58 16.76
N TRP A 18 -51.49 -9.66 15.71
CA TRP A 18 -52.89 -10.16 15.77
C TRP A 18 -52.98 -11.64 16.20
N VAL A 19 -52.09 -12.49 15.69
CA VAL A 19 -52.00 -13.90 16.09
C VAL A 19 -51.60 -14.04 17.57
N ILE A 20 -50.59 -13.28 18.02
CA ILE A 20 -50.17 -13.27 19.43
C ILE A 20 -51.30 -12.80 20.33
N ASP A 21 -52.05 -11.75 19.95
CA ASP A 21 -53.14 -11.24 20.76
C ASP A 21 -54.31 -12.20 20.88
N LYS A 22 -54.61 -12.96 19.81
CA LYS A 22 -55.72 -13.91 19.75
C LYS A 22 -55.41 -15.27 20.40
N PHE A 23 -54.21 -15.78 20.23
CA PHE A 23 -53.86 -17.17 20.65
C PHE A 23 -53.06 -17.26 21.95
N VAL A 24 -52.46 -16.16 22.42
CA VAL A 24 -51.60 -16.19 23.63
C VAL A 24 -52.48 -15.87 24.88
N PRO A 25 -52.48 -16.76 25.88
CA PRO A 25 -53.23 -16.53 27.14
C PRO A 25 -52.72 -15.26 27.84
N LYS A 26 -53.64 -14.50 28.46
CA LYS A 26 -53.35 -13.23 29.14
C LYS A 26 -52.22 -13.34 30.19
N LYS A 27 -52.06 -14.52 30.82
CA LYS A 27 -51.01 -14.78 31.81
C LYS A 27 -49.61 -14.83 31.23
N ILE A 28 -49.43 -15.17 29.95
CA ILE A 28 -48.12 -15.31 29.27
C ILE A 28 -47.68 -14.02 28.57
N LYS A 29 -48.63 -13.12 28.25
CA LYS A 29 -48.33 -11.83 27.58
C LYS A 29 -47.22 -11.02 28.26
N PRO A 30 -47.17 -10.84 29.61
CA PRO A 30 -46.09 -10.08 30.24
C PRO A 30 -44.74 -10.74 30.06
N VAL A 31 -44.64 -12.07 30.05
CA VAL A 31 -43.42 -12.80 29.83
C VAL A 31 -42.90 -12.59 28.40
N ILE A 32 -43.81 -12.66 27.42
CA ILE A 32 -43.45 -12.38 26.01
C ILE A 32 -42.99 -10.94 25.84
N ASN A 33 -43.62 -9.97 26.48
CA ASN A 33 -43.18 -8.58 26.43
C ASN A 33 -41.78 -8.37 26.99
N ILE A 34 -41.44 -8.98 28.12
CA ILE A 34 -40.10 -8.93 28.70
C ILE A 34 -39.09 -9.55 27.73
N LEU A 35 -39.41 -10.70 27.14
CA LEU A 35 -38.53 -11.37 26.19
C LEU A 35 -38.31 -10.53 24.93
N LEU A 36 -39.36 -9.85 24.42
CA LEU A 36 -39.23 -8.92 23.29
C LEU A 36 -38.35 -7.72 23.64
N TRP A 37 -38.48 -7.16 24.85
CA TRP A 37 -37.60 -6.08 25.29
C TRP A 37 -36.12 -6.52 25.36
N ILE A 38 -35.87 -7.72 25.89
CA ILE A 38 -34.51 -8.30 25.91
C ILE A 38 -33.98 -8.47 24.47
N LEU A 39 -34.83 -8.96 23.56
CA LEU A 39 -34.42 -9.13 22.18
C LEU A 39 -34.12 -7.80 21.48
N ILE A 40 -34.95 -6.76 21.73
CA ILE A 40 -34.70 -5.42 21.16
C ILE A 40 -33.36 -4.85 21.67
N ILE A 41 -33.11 -4.95 22.98
CA ILE A 41 -31.82 -4.49 23.57
C ILE A 41 -30.66 -5.27 22.99
N PHE A 42 -30.78 -6.58 22.84
CA PHE A 42 -29.76 -7.43 22.26
C PHE A 42 -29.48 -7.07 20.78
N LEU A 43 -30.51 -6.88 19.96
CA LEU A 43 -30.36 -6.46 18.57
C LEU A 43 -29.76 -5.05 18.47
N GLY A 44 -30.18 -4.12 19.30
CA GLY A 44 -29.58 -2.79 19.39
C GLY A 44 -28.09 -2.84 19.73
N TYR A 45 -27.72 -3.64 20.72
CA TYR A 45 -26.34 -3.84 21.12
C TYR A 45 -25.49 -4.47 19.98
N THR A 46 -25.97 -5.53 19.33
CA THR A 46 -25.25 -6.17 18.23
C THR A 46 -25.07 -5.25 17.04
N THR A 47 -26.09 -4.46 16.70
CA THR A 47 -26.01 -3.47 15.62
C THR A 47 -24.99 -2.37 15.94
N TYR A 48 -25.02 -1.84 17.17
CA TYR A 48 -24.07 -0.84 17.62
C TYR A 48 -22.62 -1.38 17.58
N MET A 49 -22.42 -2.60 18.11
CA MET A 49 -21.10 -3.24 18.15
C MET A 49 -20.57 -3.54 16.74
N SER A 50 -21.41 -3.91 15.79
CA SER A 50 -21.00 -4.15 14.41
C SER A 50 -20.39 -2.89 13.77
N VAL A 51 -21.06 -1.74 13.92
CA VAL A 51 -20.55 -0.46 13.39
C VAL A 51 -19.31 0.01 14.16
N TYR A 52 -19.32 -0.12 15.47
CA TYR A 52 -18.20 0.31 16.32
C TYR A 52 -16.90 -0.45 16.01
N LYS A 53 -16.98 -1.76 15.81
CA LYS A 53 -15.83 -2.60 15.42
C LYS A 53 -15.26 -2.20 14.07
N GLU A 54 -16.09 -1.91 13.08
CA GLU A 54 -15.61 -1.45 11.77
C GLU A 54 -14.89 -0.10 11.86
N ILE A 55 -15.38 0.83 12.70
CA ILE A 55 -14.72 2.13 12.92
C ILE A 55 -13.34 1.92 13.56
N GLN A 56 -13.25 1.15 14.63
CA GLN A 56 -11.97 0.86 15.29
C GLN A 56 -10.98 0.15 14.36
N PHE A 57 -11.47 -0.81 13.58
CA PHE A 57 -10.66 -1.50 12.58
C PHE A 57 -10.09 -0.52 11.55
N ASN A 58 -10.90 0.38 11.01
CA ASN A 58 -10.46 1.36 10.03
C ASN A 58 -9.42 2.33 10.60
N GLU A 59 -9.61 2.83 11.81
CA GLU A 59 -8.63 3.70 12.48
C GLU A 59 -7.29 3.00 12.71
N LEU A 60 -7.33 1.75 13.18
CA LEU A 60 -6.12 0.95 13.40
C LEU A 60 -5.41 0.64 12.07
N LYS A 61 -6.19 0.23 11.07
CA LYS A 61 -5.71 -0.06 9.71
C LYS A 61 -4.96 1.14 9.13
N GLU A 62 -5.57 2.33 9.16
CA GLU A 62 -4.95 3.54 8.63
C GLU A 62 -3.62 3.87 9.30
N LYS A 63 -3.56 3.76 10.63
CA LYS A 63 -2.32 3.95 11.39
C LYS A 63 -1.24 2.96 10.99
N ARG A 64 -1.58 1.66 10.90
CA ARG A 64 -0.63 0.61 10.54
C ARG A 64 -0.18 0.71 9.09
N PHE A 65 -1.12 0.96 8.17
CA PHE A 65 -0.79 1.14 6.75
C PHE A 65 0.13 2.33 6.53
N SER A 66 -0.09 3.45 7.22
CA SER A 66 0.83 4.60 7.14
C SER A 66 2.26 4.21 7.53
N VAL A 67 2.44 3.49 8.64
CA VAL A 67 3.78 3.03 9.09
C VAL A 67 4.43 2.09 8.08
N VAL A 68 3.66 1.15 7.52
CA VAL A 68 4.15 0.19 6.50
C VAL A 68 4.51 0.91 5.20
N ILE A 69 3.67 1.85 4.77
CA ILE A 69 3.89 2.64 3.55
C ILE A 69 5.16 3.49 3.66
N ASP A 70 5.39 4.14 4.80
CA ASP A 70 6.63 4.89 5.04
C ASP A 70 7.87 3.99 4.89
N ARG A 71 7.81 2.74 5.36
CA ARG A 71 8.89 1.76 5.17
C ARG A 71 9.05 1.33 3.71
N LEU A 72 7.94 1.09 3.02
CA LEU A 72 7.96 0.75 1.59
C LEU A 72 8.52 1.90 0.74
N ILE A 73 8.28 3.15 1.13
CA ILE A 73 8.89 4.34 0.51
C ILE A 73 10.40 4.35 0.76
N ASP A 74 10.84 4.09 1.99
CA ASP A 74 12.28 3.99 2.31
C ASP A 74 12.98 2.90 1.47
N ILE A 75 12.33 1.73 1.30
CA ILE A 75 12.85 0.63 0.45
C ILE A 75 12.90 1.08 -1.02
N ARG A 76 11.83 1.67 -1.54
CA ARG A 76 11.76 2.17 -2.91
C ARG A 76 12.89 3.16 -3.21
N ASP A 77 13.05 4.16 -2.36
CA ASP A 77 14.03 5.21 -2.58
C ASP A 77 15.45 4.68 -2.48
N SER A 78 15.68 3.68 -1.61
CA SER A 78 16.96 2.96 -1.51
C SER A 78 17.22 2.11 -2.76
N GLU A 79 16.23 1.42 -3.30
CA GLU A 79 16.32 0.64 -4.54
C GLU A 79 16.58 1.52 -5.75
N LEU A 80 15.92 2.67 -5.85
CA LEU A 80 16.18 3.63 -6.92
C LEU A 80 17.62 4.13 -6.88
N ALA A 81 18.12 4.52 -5.70
CA ALA A 81 19.50 4.93 -5.53
C ALA A 81 20.50 3.79 -5.83
N TYR A 82 20.14 2.56 -5.44
CA TYR A 82 20.94 1.37 -5.73
C TYR A 82 21.05 1.13 -7.24
N LYS A 83 19.95 1.23 -7.97
CA LYS A 83 19.90 1.09 -9.43
C LYS A 83 20.73 2.18 -10.13
N ASP A 84 20.65 3.42 -9.66
CA ASP A 84 21.39 4.54 -10.27
C ASP A 84 22.90 4.32 -10.23
N VAL A 85 23.40 3.62 -9.22
CA VAL A 85 24.84 3.32 -9.06
C VAL A 85 25.23 1.99 -9.70
N ASN A 86 24.37 0.95 -9.54
CA ASN A 86 24.73 -0.43 -9.93
C ASN A 86 24.07 -0.88 -11.26
N GLY A 87 23.18 -0.06 -11.84
CA GLY A 87 22.48 -0.34 -13.10
C GLY A 87 21.31 -1.32 -12.98
N SER A 88 21.11 -1.95 -11.81
CA SER A 88 20.02 -2.90 -11.56
C SER A 88 19.56 -2.83 -10.11
N TYR A 89 18.34 -3.30 -9.85
CA TYR A 89 17.80 -3.46 -8.49
C TYR A 89 18.39 -4.70 -7.80
N THR A 90 18.21 -4.79 -6.48
CA THR A 90 18.63 -5.96 -5.69
C THR A 90 17.45 -6.66 -5.02
N ASP A 91 17.51 -7.98 -4.91
CA ASP A 91 16.55 -8.80 -4.16
C ASP A 91 17.00 -9.09 -2.71
N ASN A 92 18.10 -8.47 -2.29
CA ASN A 92 18.75 -8.78 -1.02
C ASN A 92 18.83 -7.55 -0.12
N PHE A 93 18.12 -7.59 1.00
CA PHE A 93 18.12 -6.51 1.99
C PHE A 93 19.50 -6.21 2.60
N ASP A 94 20.35 -7.23 2.82
CA ASP A 94 21.67 -7.01 3.40
C ASP A 94 22.56 -6.20 2.44
N LYS A 95 22.46 -6.48 1.14
CA LYS A 95 23.16 -5.69 0.11
C LYS A 95 22.63 -4.27 0.05
N LEU A 96 21.29 -4.11 0.12
CA LEU A 96 20.63 -2.81 0.09
C LEU A 96 21.01 -1.97 1.33
N ILE A 97 20.98 -2.54 2.53
CA ILE A 97 21.36 -1.89 3.78
C ILE A 97 22.84 -1.46 3.73
N LYS A 98 23.73 -2.36 3.30
CA LYS A 98 25.14 -2.06 3.16
C LYS A 98 25.39 -0.92 2.14
N PHE A 99 24.65 -0.93 1.04
CA PHE A 99 24.71 0.14 0.05
C PHE A 99 24.26 1.48 0.65
N VAL A 100 23.15 1.52 1.38
CA VAL A 100 22.67 2.75 2.04
C VAL A 100 23.73 3.29 3.01
N GLU A 101 24.44 2.42 3.72
CA GLU A 101 25.46 2.81 4.70
C GLU A 101 26.72 3.37 4.05
N THR A 102 27.16 2.78 2.95
CA THR A 102 28.48 3.09 2.32
C THR A 102 28.36 3.76 0.95
N GLY A 103 27.18 3.73 0.34
CA GLY A 103 26.95 4.17 -1.03
C GLY A 103 27.05 5.68 -1.19
N LYS A 104 27.56 6.06 -2.34
CA LYS A 104 27.66 7.45 -2.79
C LYS A 104 27.05 7.56 -4.17
N VAL A 105 26.13 8.49 -4.35
CA VAL A 105 25.50 8.77 -5.65
C VAL A 105 26.19 9.97 -6.27
N PRO A 106 26.60 9.88 -7.56
CA PRO A 106 27.23 11.00 -8.25
C PRO A 106 26.19 12.07 -8.59
N ILE A 107 26.50 13.32 -8.34
CA ILE A 107 25.79 14.47 -8.90
C ILE A 107 26.40 14.74 -10.26
N THR A 108 25.61 14.52 -11.31
CA THR A 108 26.07 14.69 -12.69
C THR A 108 25.41 15.90 -13.33
N GLN A 109 26.21 16.65 -14.11
CA GLN A 109 25.71 17.69 -14.99
C GLN A 109 25.72 17.16 -16.43
N ARG A 110 24.59 17.28 -17.12
CA ARG A 110 24.49 17.00 -18.54
C ARG A 110 24.59 18.28 -19.32
N ARG A 111 25.47 18.30 -20.31
CA ARG A 111 25.55 19.41 -21.27
C ARG A 111 25.69 18.85 -22.69
N ASP A 112 24.98 19.47 -23.60
CA ASP A 112 25.08 19.15 -25.01
C ASP A 112 26.23 19.96 -25.59
N THR A 113 27.07 19.29 -26.39
CA THR A 113 28.15 19.91 -27.13
C THR A 113 28.15 19.43 -28.57
N LEU A 114 28.63 20.28 -29.46
CA LEU A 114 28.76 19.93 -30.87
C LEU A 114 30.14 19.36 -31.11
N VAL A 115 30.22 18.20 -31.73
CA VAL A 115 31.46 17.58 -32.18
C VAL A 115 31.37 17.27 -33.67
N LEU A 116 32.55 17.22 -34.34
CA LEU A 116 32.61 16.88 -35.76
C LEU A 116 32.14 15.44 -35.97
N ASP A 117 31.19 15.26 -36.90
CA ASP A 117 30.75 13.94 -37.38
C ASP A 117 31.63 13.50 -38.54
N GLU A 118 32.71 12.77 -38.23
CA GLU A 118 33.68 12.35 -39.24
C GLU A 118 33.06 11.47 -40.34
N GLU A 119 32.08 10.62 -40.03
CA GLU A 119 31.44 9.75 -41.02
C GLU A 119 30.62 10.55 -42.00
N ARG A 120 29.80 11.48 -41.50
CA ARG A 120 28.99 12.36 -42.36
C ARG A 120 29.88 13.34 -43.13
N THR A 121 30.90 13.89 -42.52
CA THR A 121 31.86 14.78 -43.16
C THR A 121 32.54 14.08 -44.36
N LYS A 122 32.97 12.82 -44.21
CA LYS A 122 33.51 12.02 -45.29
C LYS A 122 32.48 11.72 -46.39
N ALA A 123 31.24 11.35 -45.97
CA ALA A 123 30.16 11.05 -46.91
C ALA A 123 29.73 12.28 -47.75
N PHE A 124 29.84 13.48 -47.22
CA PHE A 124 29.51 14.74 -47.90
C PHE A 124 30.74 15.42 -48.56
N GLY A 125 31.78 14.64 -48.89
CA GLY A 125 32.91 15.17 -49.66
C GLY A 125 33.84 16.15 -48.89
N GLY A 126 33.88 16.07 -47.58
CA GLY A 126 34.71 16.91 -46.74
C GLY A 126 34.03 18.15 -46.16
N VAL A 127 32.72 18.29 -46.40
CA VAL A 127 31.95 19.36 -45.74
C VAL A 127 31.78 19.05 -44.25
N GLU A 128 32.32 19.91 -43.36
CA GLU A 128 32.25 19.72 -41.93
C GLU A 128 30.80 19.61 -41.45
N THR A 129 30.43 18.45 -40.92
CA THR A 129 29.10 18.17 -40.39
C THR A 129 29.25 17.95 -38.87
N MET A 130 28.47 18.69 -38.08
CA MET A 130 28.48 18.59 -36.64
C MET A 130 27.34 17.68 -36.12
N LYS A 131 27.64 16.90 -35.10
CA LYS A 131 26.63 16.15 -34.31
C LYS A 131 26.61 16.62 -32.88
N THR A 132 25.39 16.65 -32.31
CA THR A 132 25.23 16.93 -30.88
C THR A 132 25.51 15.67 -30.09
N ILE A 133 26.43 15.75 -29.12
CA ILE A 133 26.65 14.72 -28.12
C ILE A 133 26.36 15.29 -26.72
N THR A 134 25.78 14.47 -25.85
CA THR A 134 25.56 14.84 -24.46
C THR A 134 26.76 14.37 -23.63
N LEU A 135 27.49 15.33 -23.05
CA LEU A 135 28.54 15.06 -22.08
C LEU A 135 27.93 14.99 -20.68
N ILE A 136 28.39 14.02 -19.89
CA ILE A 136 27.99 13.83 -18.50
C ILE A 136 29.20 14.04 -17.63
N ASP A 137 29.25 15.19 -16.94
CA ASP A 137 30.33 15.53 -16.01
C ASP A 137 29.89 15.24 -14.58
N THR A 138 30.69 14.51 -13.79
CA THR A 138 30.42 14.30 -12.36
C THR A 138 30.97 15.47 -11.56
N LEU A 139 30.06 16.22 -10.91
CA LEU A 139 30.42 17.42 -10.13
C LEU A 139 30.85 17.07 -8.70
N SER A 140 30.12 16.16 -8.05
CA SER A 140 30.34 15.75 -6.66
C SER A 140 29.63 14.43 -6.37
N TYR A 141 29.78 13.96 -5.12
CA TYR A 141 29.08 12.78 -4.63
C TYR A 141 28.36 13.13 -3.33
N TYR A 142 27.17 12.57 -3.13
CA TYR A 142 26.47 12.65 -1.85
C TYR A 142 26.28 11.26 -1.24
N SER A 143 26.25 11.21 0.10
CA SER A 143 25.99 9.99 0.85
C SER A 143 24.51 9.61 0.70
N VAL A 144 24.22 8.36 0.36
CA VAL A 144 22.86 7.82 0.29
C VAL A 144 22.18 7.93 1.66
N LYS A 145 22.90 7.55 2.73
CA LYS A 145 22.41 7.64 4.10
C LYS A 145 21.96 9.06 4.48
N ASP A 146 22.79 10.06 4.18
CA ASP A 146 22.49 11.44 4.56
C ASP A 146 21.36 12.03 3.73
N SER A 147 21.30 11.69 2.45
CA SER A 147 20.26 12.17 1.55
C SER A 147 18.86 11.58 1.86
N LEU A 148 18.77 10.24 1.95
CA LEU A 148 17.48 9.57 2.10
C LEU A 148 17.03 9.49 3.56
N PHE A 149 17.96 9.33 4.50
CA PHE A 149 17.66 9.06 5.90
C PHE A 149 18.03 10.20 6.85
N LYS A 150 18.59 11.31 6.32
CA LYS A 150 19.01 12.48 7.11
C LYS A 150 19.89 12.10 8.31
N GLY A 151 20.78 11.11 8.10
CA GLY A 151 21.66 10.57 9.15
C GLY A 151 21.00 9.59 10.13
N SER A 152 19.69 9.32 9.99
CA SER A 152 18.99 8.34 10.83
C SER A 152 19.41 6.90 10.51
N ASP A 153 19.43 6.03 11.53
CA ASP A 153 19.74 4.61 11.39
C ASP A 153 18.51 3.71 11.08
N ARG A 154 17.36 4.33 10.73
CA ARG A 154 16.12 3.59 10.46
C ARG A 154 16.23 2.59 9.30
N TYR A 155 17.18 2.80 8.37
CA TYR A 155 17.46 1.90 7.26
C TYR A 155 17.95 0.51 7.69
N LYS A 156 18.59 0.38 8.85
CA LYS A 156 19.07 -0.91 9.38
C LYS A 156 17.95 -1.92 9.63
N LYS A 157 16.75 -1.43 9.89
CA LYS A 157 15.54 -2.23 10.14
C LYS A 157 14.50 -2.08 9.02
N MET A 158 14.90 -1.68 7.80
CA MET A 158 13.97 -1.48 6.71
C MET A 158 13.32 -2.78 6.23
N MET A 159 13.95 -3.93 6.49
CA MET A 159 13.38 -5.23 6.16
C MET A 159 12.28 -5.68 7.13
N ASP A 160 12.22 -5.11 8.34
CA ASP A 160 11.31 -5.56 9.38
C ASP A 160 9.96 -4.83 9.30
N VAL A 161 8.88 -5.59 9.36
CA VAL A 161 7.53 -5.05 9.51
C VAL A 161 7.31 -4.76 10.99
N THR A 162 7.21 -3.47 11.34
CA THR A 162 7.18 -3.03 12.74
C THR A 162 5.78 -3.06 13.37
N VAL A 163 4.77 -3.46 12.63
CA VAL A 163 3.35 -3.52 13.06
C VAL A 163 2.72 -4.85 12.65
N GLY A 164 1.71 -5.29 13.38
CA GLY A 164 1.06 -6.57 13.15
C GLY A 164 1.87 -7.74 13.71
N LYS A 165 2.07 -8.77 12.91
CA LYS A 165 2.73 -10.01 13.33
C LYS A 165 4.19 -9.79 13.71
N GLU A 166 4.57 -10.22 14.92
CA GLU A 166 5.94 -10.06 15.42
C GLU A 166 6.95 -10.85 14.57
N GLY A 167 8.10 -10.23 14.29
CA GLY A 167 9.17 -10.83 13.49
C GLY A 167 8.88 -10.93 11.99
N ALA A 168 7.80 -10.35 11.51
CA ALA A 168 7.49 -10.32 10.09
C ALA A 168 8.46 -9.43 9.31
N LYS A 169 8.72 -9.83 8.06
CA LYS A 169 9.63 -9.11 7.15
C LYS A 169 8.93 -8.80 5.83
N PHE A 170 9.37 -7.73 5.21
CA PHE A 170 8.98 -7.44 3.82
C PHE A 170 9.58 -8.49 2.88
N VAL A 171 8.87 -8.78 1.81
CA VAL A 171 9.37 -9.59 0.70
C VAL A 171 9.92 -8.64 -0.34
N LEU A 172 11.21 -8.78 -0.67
CA LEU A 172 11.87 -8.01 -1.72
C LEU A 172 12.20 -8.94 -2.88
N LYS A 173 11.83 -8.54 -4.08
CA LYS A 173 12.11 -9.24 -5.33
C LYS A 173 12.69 -8.24 -6.31
N ALA A 174 13.67 -8.68 -7.10
CA ALA A 174 14.20 -7.91 -8.21
C ALA A 174 14.45 -8.81 -9.41
N GLY A 175 14.37 -8.25 -10.60
CA GLY A 175 14.56 -9.00 -11.83
C GLY A 175 14.63 -8.10 -13.04
N LYS A 176 14.45 -8.71 -14.21
CA LYS A 176 14.35 -8.01 -15.49
C LYS A 176 13.04 -8.37 -16.17
N LEU A 177 12.41 -7.36 -16.70
CA LEU A 177 11.27 -7.48 -17.61
C LEU A 177 11.75 -6.93 -18.96
N ASP A 178 11.98 -7.83 -19.92
CA ASP A 178 12.69 -7.54 -21.16
C ASP A 178 14.07 -6.90 -20.89
N GLU A 179 14.30 -5.66 -21.32
CA GLU A 179 15.55 -4.92 -21.11
C GLU A 179 15.55 -4.08 -19.84
N PHE A 180 14.41 -3.95 -19.15
CA PHE A 180 14.26 -3.08 -17.97
C PHE A 180 14.44 -3.85 -16.67
N SER A 181 15.24 -3.29 -15.78
CA SER A 181 15.29 -3.78 -14.40
C SER A 181 14.01 -3.39 -13.66
N VAL A 182 13.40 -4.34 -12.96
CA VAL A 182 12.19 -4.17 -12.14
C VAL A 182 12.41 -4.70 -10.73
N PHE A 183 11.65 -4.18 -9.78
CA PHE A 183 11.61 -4.70 -8.41
C PHE A 183 10.21 -4.63 -7.84
N GLU A 184 9.96 -5.42 -6.80
CA GLU A 184 8.74 -5.36 -6.00
C GLU A 184 9.10 -5.59 -4.53
N ALA A 185 8.69 -4.67 -3.66
CA ALA A 185 8.71 -4.90 -2.23
C ALA A 185 7.26 -4.95 -1.72
N SER A 186 6.94 -5.98 -0.91
CA SER A 186 5.56 -6.21 -0.50
C SER A 186 5.43 -6.83 0.88
N VAL A 187 4.25 -6.65 1.49
CA VAL A 187 3.81 -7.36 2.70
C VAL A 187 2.31 -7.63 2.61
N ASP A 188 1.88 -8.84 2.98
CA ASP A 188 0.47 -9.22 3.00
C ASP A 188 -0.29 -8.45 4.09
N LYS A 189 -1.52 -8.00 3.78
CA LYS A 189 -2.39 -7.29 4.73
C LYS A 189 -2.71 -8.15 5.97
N SER A 190 -2.78 -9.47 5.83
CA SER A 190 -2.99 -10.37 6.96
C SER A 190 -1.83 -10.37 7.97
N ILE A 191 -0.61 -10.05 7.54
CA ILE A 191 0.53 -9.88 8.44
C ILE A 191 0.41 -8.57 9.22
N VAL A 192 0.02 -7.49 8.55
CA VAL A 192 -0.11 -6.16 9.14
C VAL A 192 -1.30 -6.07 10.11
N LEU A 193 -2.35 -6.86 9.86
CA LEU A 193 -3.62 -6.89 10.59
C LEU A 193 -3.84 -8.22 11.34
N ASP A 194 -2.77 -8.90 11.73
CA ASP A 194 -2.76 -10.27 12.28
C ASP A 194 -3.66 -10.46 13.52
N ASP A 195 -3.79 -9.44 14.35
CA ASP A 195 -4.61 -9.43 15.58
C ASP A 195 -6.07 -9.01 15.36
N GLN A 196 -6.45 -8.74 14.12
CA GLN A 196 -7.80 -8.26 13.79
C GLN A 196 -8.74 -9.41 13.41
N GLU A 197 -10.06 -9.15 13.45
CA GLU A 197 -11.06 -10.15 13.07
C GLU A 197 -10.84 -10.65 11.63
N PRO A 198 -10.72 -11.97 11.40
CA PRO A 198 -10.42 -12.53 10.07
C PRO A 198 -11.37 -12.06 8.97
N TYR A 199 -12.65 -11.87 9.30
CA TYR A 199 -13.64 -11.36 8.36
C TYR A 199 -13.31 -9.96 7.86
N LEU A 200 -12.89 -9.03 8.74
CA LEU A 200 -12.51 -7.66 8.37
C LEU A 200 -11.22 -7.64 7.55
N VAL A 201 -10.27 -8.50 7.89
CA VAL A 201 -9.03 -8.66 7.14
C VAL A 201 -9.28 -9.18 5.72
N GLU A 202 -10.11 -10.22 5.56
CA GLU A 202 -10.47 -10.75 4.24
C GLU A 202 -11.28 -9.74 3.40
N LYS A 203 -12.18 -8.98 4.02
CA LYS A 203 -12.89 -7.87 3.38
C LYS A 203 -11.89 -6.81 2.86
N GLU A 204 -10.88 -6.47 3.67
CA GLU A 204 -9.86 -5.48 3.32
C GLU A 204 -8.92 -5.97 2.20
N LYS A 205 -8.61 -7.26 2.13
CA LYS A 205 -7.80 -7.85 1.05
C LYS A 205 -8.48 -7.78 -0.32
N GLN A 206 -9.80 -7.69 -0.35
CA GLN A 206 -10.61 -7.61 -1.57
C GLN A 206 -10.92 -6.16 -1.99
N VAL A 207 -10.40 -5.17 -1.27
CA VAL A 207 -10.66 -3.76 -1.59
C VAL A 207 -10.10 -3.42 -2.97
N VAL A 208 -10.98 -2.83 -3.80
CA VAL A 208 -10.68 -2.20 -5.08
C VAL A 208 -11.32 -0.82 -5.05
N SER A 209 -10.56 0.20 -4.67
CA SER A 209 -11.04 1.57 -4.48
C SER A 209 -9.96 2.58 -4.78
N VAL A 210 -10.35 3.76 -5.23
CA VAL A 210 -9.42 4.89 -5.46
C VAL A 210 -8.84 5.42 -4.14
N ASP A 211 -9.61 5.32 -3.05
CA ASP A 211 -9.24 5.84 -1.72
C ASP A 211 -8.63 4.77 -0.81
N GLY A 212 -8.52 3.54 -1.28
CA GLY A 212 -8.00 2.40 -0.51
C GLY A 212 -6.71 1.81 -1.08
N VAL A 213 -6.07 0.97 -0.30
CA VAL A 213 -4.94 0.14 -0.78
C VAL A 213 -5.51 -1.06 -1.50
N ASN A 214 -5.26 -1.18 -2.81
CA ASN A 214 -5.86 -2.22 -3.64
C ASN A 214 -5.16 -3.57 -3.49
N GLY A 215 -5.98 -4.64 -3.44
CA GLY A 215 -5.52 -6.02 -3.43
C GLY A 215 -5.07 -6.54 -2.06
N PRO A 216 -4.50 -7.76 -2.01
CA PRO A 216 -4.25 -8.49 -0.77
C PRO A 216 -3.00 -8.04 0.00
N ALA A 217 -2.12 -7.28 -0.62
CA ALA A 217 -0.85 -6.84 -0.05
C ALA A 217 -0.63 -5.33 -0.21
N LEU A 218 0.13 -4.72 0.71
CA LEU A 218 0.76 -3.43 0.48
C LEU A 218 2.03 -3.68 -0.32
N LYS A 219 2.20 -2.99 -1.43
CA LYS A 219 3.35 -3.19 -2.30
C LYS A 219 3.82 -1.92 -2.99
N VAL A 220 5.09 -1.87 -3.31
CA VAL A 220 5.75 -0.85 -4.13
C VAL A 220 6.55 -1.52 -5.24
N GLY A 221 6.50 -0.95 -6.43
CA GLY A 221 7.07 -1.57 -7.61
C GLY A 221 6.19 -2.70 -8.16
N SER A 222 6.65 -3.37 -9.20
CA SER A 222 5.99 -4.51 -9.83
C SER A 222 7.03 -5.37 -10.54
N MET A 223 6.81 -6.70 -10.51
CA MET A 223 7.57 -7.65 -11.32
C MET A 223 6.99 -7.85 -12.73
N GLU A 224 5.76 -7.38 -12.95
CA GLU A 224 5.02 -7.58 -14.21
C GLU A 224 4.99 -6.31 -15.08
N GLU A 225 5.28 -5.14 -14.49
CA GLU A 225 5.26 -3.86 -15.16
C GLU A 225 6.46 -3.00 -14.75
N VAL A 226 6.94 -2.14 -15.65
CA VAL A 226 7.98 -1.14 -15.33
C VAL A 226 7.35 0.00 -14.54
N PHE A 227 7.20 -0.22 -13.25
CA PHE A 227 6.47 0.65 -12.33
C PHE A 227 7.17 0.70 -10.96
N THR A 228 7.28 1.88 -10.39
CA THR A 228 8.01 2.10 -9.12
C THR A 228 7.16 2.76 -8.02
N LYS A 229 5.86 2.99 -8.30
CA LYS A 229 4.94 3.58 -7.32
C LYS A 229 4.30 2.47 -6.46
N GLY A 230 3.69 2.87 -5.35
CA GLY A 230 2.91 1.98 -4.51
C GLY A 230 1.47 1.80 -4.98
N ASN A 231 0.80 0.76 -4.46
CA ASN A 231 -0.61 0.44 -4.72
C ASN A 231 -1.58 1.17 -3.77
N TRP A 232 -1.14 2.26 -3.15
CA TRP A 232 -1.92 3.08 -2.21
C TRP A 232 -2.23 4.46 -2.77
N PRO A 233 -3.31 5.11 -2.27
CA PRO A 233 -3.68 6.46 -2.67
C PRO A 233 -2.72 7.51 -2.11
N LYS A 234 -2.69 8.67 -2.77
CA LYS A 234 -1.81 9.79 -2.39
C LYS A 234 -2.07 10.31 -0.97
N SER A 235 -3.27 10.09 -0.42
CA SER A 235 -3.62 10.49 0.95
C SER A 235 -2.69 9.93 2.02
N TYR A 236 -2.03 8.79 1.76
CA TYR A 236 -1.03 8.22 2.67
C TYR A 236 0.35 8.87 2.56
N THR A 237 0.67 9.54 1.45
CA THR A 237 2.00 10.14 1.20
C THR A 237 2.03 11.65 1.46
N ASN A 238 0.88 12.32 1.56
CA ASN A 238 0.77 13.77 1.76
C ASN A 238 0.49 14.15 3.23
N LYS A 239 1.04 13.40 4.18
CA LYS A 239 1.06 13.82 5.59
C LYS A 239 2.31 14.66 5.83
N GLU A 240 2.33 15.87 5.28
CA GLU A 240 3.17 16.98 5.73
C GLU A 240 2.44 17.80 6.79
#